data_622cdf7c4770e748bac16f4a1406c1e0
#
_entry.id   622cdf7c4770e748bac16f4a1406c1e0
#
_cell.length_a   1.000
_cell.length_b   1.000
_cell.length_c   1.000
_cell.angle_alpha   90.00
_cell.angle_beta   90.00
_cell.angle_gamma   90.00
#
_symmetry.space_group_name_H-M   'P 1'
#
loop_
_entity.id
_entity.type
_entity.pdbx_description
1 polymer ?
#
loop_
_entity_poly.entity_id
_entity_poly.type
_entity_poly.pdbx_seq_one_letter_code
_entity_poly.pdbx_strand_id
1 'polypeptide(L)'
;MLPLDKPGRYDMGYLVVAGHSAACLDFDFNPFNDNIVASSSEDQTVKIWDIPAGGLTENLTTPVVDLHGHGKKVTFLRFHPTANNVLASASADLTVKLWDIEKGSMVSDLAGVHSDLIQDIVWDYCGNNYATSSKDKKVRVCDARSGSVASTIEMAHEGSKCVKLTYLGTLEKFVSVGFSKQSARQFKIWDPR
;
A
#
# COMPACT_ATOMS: atom_id res chain seq x y z
N MET A 1 -17.34 8.88 5.76
CA MET A 1 -17.38 7.61 6.53
C MET A 1 -18.84 7.28 6.79
N LEU A 2 -19.22 6.01 6.64
CA LEU A 2 -20.60 5.56 6.81
C LEU A 2 -20.69 4.64 8.02
N PRO A 3 -21.72 4.78 8.88
CA PRO A 3 -21.91 3.92 10.04
C PRO A 3 -22.33 2.51 9.61
N LEU A 4 -21.70 1.49 10.17
CA LEU A 4 -22.00 0.08 9.87
C LEU A 4 -23.31 -0.43 10.49
N ASP A 5 -23.77 0.24 11.54
CA ASP A 5 -25.00 -0.08 12.27
C ASP A 5 -26.29 0.38 11.56
N LYS A 6 -26.14 1.17 10.49
CA LYS A 6 -27.26 1.69 9.67
C LYS A 6 -27.09 1.31 8.21
N PRO A 7 -27.27 0.04 7.84
CA PRO A 7 -27.16 -0.37 6.45
C PRO A 7 -28.32 0.24 5.63
N GLY A 8 -28.02 0.68 4.41
CA GLY A 8 -29.05 1.22 3.52
C GLY A 8 -28.50 2.19 2.48
N ARG A 9 -29.39 2.93 1.84
CA ARG A 9 -29.04 4.00 0.90
C ARG A 9 -28.73 5.27 1.72
N TYR A 10 -27.57 5.84 1.45
CA TYR A 10 -27.12 7.07 2.10
C TYR A 10 -27.31 8.27 1.18
N ASP A 11 -27.71 9.42 1.75
CA ASP A 11 -27.83 10.68 1.02
C ASP A 11 -26.45 11.32 0.79
N MET A 12 -26.40 12.27 -0.15
CA MET A 12 -25.16 12.97 -0.56
C MET A 12 -24.58 13.90 0.54
N GLY A 13 -25.21 14.01 1.70
CA GLY A 13 -24.83 14.90 2.80
C GLY A 13 -23.93 14.27 3.87
N TYR A 14 -23.36 13.10 3.63
CA TYR A 14 -22.45 12.49 4.60
C TYR A 14 -21.12 13.21 4.66
N LEU A 15 -20.59 13.33 5.89
CA LEU A 15 -19.29 13.92 6.14
C LEU A 15 -18.17 13.08 5.52
N VAL A 16 -17.21 13.75 4.91
CA VAL A 16 -16.14 13.14 4.13
C VAL A 16 -14.76 13.62 4.57
N VAL A 17 -13.77 12.79 4.32
CA VAL A 17 -12.36 13.17 4.34
C VAL A 17 -12.01 13.67 2.94
N ALA A 18 -11.72 14.97 2.79
CA ALA A 18 -11.67 15.63 1.48
C ALA A 18 -10.48 16.60 1.38
N GLY A 19 -9.26 16.11 1.60
CA GLY A 19 -8.07 16.96 1.53
C GLY A 19 -7.12 16.64 0.37
N HIS A 20 -7.40 15.61 -0.44
CA HIS A 20 -6.67 15.39 -1.69
C HIS A 20 -7.19 16.29 -2.79
N SER A 21 -6.28 16.78 -3.65
CA SER A 21 -6.63 17.59 -4.82
C SER A 21 -7.01 16.78 -6.06
N ALA A 22 -6.82 15.44 -6.01
CA ALA A 22 -7.17 14.50 -7.06
C ALA A 22 -7.77 13.21 -6.47
N ALA A 23 -8.06 12.21 -7.32
CA ALA A 23 -8.70 10.97 -6.88
C ALA A 23 -7.85 10.21 -5.85
N CYS A 24 -8.49 9.76 -4.77
CA CYS A 24 -7.92 8.81 -3.82
C CYS A 24 -7.86 7.43 -4.49
N LEU A 25 -6.70 6.77 -4.45
CA LEU A 25 -6.46 5.50 -5.13
C LEU A 25 -6.41 4.31 -4.17
N ASP A 26 -5.88 4.50 -2.96
CA ASP A 26 -5.81 3.47 -1.94
C ASP A 26 -5.87 4.10 -0.54
N PHE A 27 -6.25 3.31 0.45
CA PHE A 27 -6.22 3.70 1.85
C PHE A 27 -5.96 2.47 2.72
N ASP A 28 -5.38 2.70 3.90
CA ASP A 28 -5.10 1.66 4.87
C ASP A 28 -5.27 2.20 6.29
N PHE A 29 -5.69 1.32 7.21
CA PHE A 29 -5.82 1.65 8.63
C PHE A 29 -4.55 1.31 9.38
N ASN A 30 -4.18 2.17 10.32
CA ASN A 30 -3.05 1.87 11.19
C ASN A 30 -3.40 0.67 12.10
N PRO A 31 -2.57 -0.39 12.12
CA PRO A 31 -2.87 -1.60 12.88
C PRO A 31 -2.77 -1.43 14.40
N PHE A 32 -2.29 -0.28 14.88
CA PHE A 32 -2.10 0.02 16.31
C PHE A 32 -3.06 1.09 16.83
N ASN A 33 -3.65 1.87 15.94
CA ASN A 33 -4.58 2.95 16.30
C ASN A 33 -5.68 3.06 15.25
N ASP A 34 -6.87 2.62 15.60
CA ASP A 34 -8.04 2.59 14.71
C ASP A 34 -8.49 3.98 14.22
N ASN A 35 -8.04 5.05 14.90
CA ASN A 35 -8.34 6.42 14.48
C ASN A 35 -7.44 6.92 13.36
N ILE A 36 -6.29 6.28 13.13
CA ILE A 36 -5.32 6.71 12.13
C ILE A 36 -5.54 5.97 10.82
N VAL A 37 -5.73 6.74 9.77
CA VAL A 37 -5.90 6.25 8.39
C VAL A 37 -4.90 6.94 7.49
N ALA A 38 -4.29 6.18 6.60
CA ALA A 38 -3.48 6.72 5.50
C ALA A 38 -4.26 6.66 4.19
N SER A 39 -4.11 7.64 3.32
CA SER A 39 -4.66 7.63 1.96
C SER A 39 -3.63 8.04 0.94
N SER A 40 -3.69 7.45 -0.25
CA SER A 40 -2.86 7.79 -1.41
C SER A 40 -3.69 8.31 -2.57
N SER A 41 -3.10 9.15 -3.41
CA SER A 41 -3.85 9.85 -4.44
C SER A 41 -3.08 10.01 -5.76
N GLU A 42 -3.84 10.37 -6.79
CA GLU A 42 -3.30 10.85 -8.06
C GLU A 42 -2.57 12.19 -7.94
N ASP A 43 -2.78 12.95 -6.86
CA ASP A 43 -2.06 14.20 -6.56
C ASP A 43 -0.60 13.98 -6.10
N GLN A 44 -0.11 12.72 -6.14
CA GLN A 44 1.26 12.31 -5.82
C GLN A 44 1.59 12.35 -4.33
N THR A 45 0.61 12.60 -3.46
CA THR A 45 0.79 12.69 -2.01
C THR A 45 0.22 11.46 -1.30
N VAL A 46 0.74 11.23 -0.10
CA VAL A 46 0.14 10.36 0.91
C VAL A 46 -0.23 11.22 2.10
N LYS A 47 -1.47 11.10 2.58
CA LYS A 47 -1.99 11.88 3.70
C LYS A 47 -2.37 10.97 4.85
N ILE A 48 -2.04 11.40 6.06
CA ILE A 48 -2.40 10.72 7.30
C ILE A 48 -3.51 11.51 7.99
N TRP A 49 -4.53 10.81 8.40
CA TRP A 49 -5.74 11.37 9.00
C TRP A 49 -5.92 10.81 10.40
N ASP A 50 -6.29 11.66 11.34
CA ASP A 50 -6.78 11.26 12.64
C ASP A 50 -8.31 11.42 12.64
N ILE A 51 -9.01 10.29 12.66
CA ILE A 51 -10.48 10.24 12.65
C ILE A 51 -10.96 10.22 14.10
N PRO A 52 -11.74 11.19 14.56
CA PRO A 52 -12.24 11.21 15.93
C PRO A 52 -13.04 9.93 16.27
N ALA A 53 -12.85 9.37 17.46
CA ALA A 53 -13.54 8.16 17.91
C ALA A 53 -15.08 8.27 17.88
N GLY A 54 -15.61 9.49 18.04
CA GLY A 54 -17.04 9.79 17.90
C GLY A 54 -17.55 9.96 16.47
N GLY A 55 -16.68 9.76 15.47
CA GLY A 55 -16.95 10.06 14.05
C GLY A 55 -16.72 11.53 13.71
N LEU A 56 -16.91 11.86 12.44
CA LEU A 56 -16.77 13.23 11.95
C LEU A 56 -17.97 14.10 12.35
N THR A 57 -17.71 15.31 12.82
CA THR A 57 -18.72 16.36 13.06
C THR A 57 -18.77 17.38 11.94
N GLU A 58 -17.71 17.45 11.13
CA GLU A 58 -17.58 18.26 9.94
C GLU A 58 -16.68 17.54 8.90
N ASN A 59 -16.60 18.06 7.69
CA ASN A 59 -15.69 17.50 6.69
C ASN A 59 -14.24 17.67 7.15
N LEU A 60 -13.48 16.56 7.14
CA LEU A 60 -12.06 16.59 7.49
C LEU A 60 -11.24 16.92 6.24
N THR A 61 -10.70 18.13 6.20
CA THR A 61 -9.96 18.65 5.04
C THR A 61 -8.46 18.79 5.29
N THR A 62 -8.04 18.82 6.56
CA THR A 62 -6.64 19.00 6.94
C THR A 62 -6.07 17.69 7.45
N PRO A 63 -5.05 17.09 6.77
CA PRO A 63 -4.37 15.91 7.27
C PRO A 63 -3.48 16.25 8.46
N VAL A 64 -3.22 15.25 9.31
CA VAL A 64 -2.23 15.37 10.40
C VAL A 64 -0.82 15.41 9.84
N VAL A 65 -0.56 14.60 8.80
CA VAL A 65 0.73 14.56 8.09
C VAL A 65 0.45 14.53 6.59
N ASP A 66 1.24 15.28 5.83
CA ASP A 66 1.20 15.35 4.37
C ASP A 66 2.58 14.96 3.82
N LEU A 67 2.67 13.77 3.22
CA LEU A 67 3.93 13.19 2.76
C LEU A 67 4.10 13.45 1.26
N HIS A 68 5.14 14.20 0.94
CA HIS A 68 5.53 14.54 -0.41
C HIS A 68 6.86 13.88 -0.79
N GLY A 69 6.99 13.43 -2.04
CA GLY A 69 8.25 12.86 -2.53
C GLY A 69 8.10 11.90 -3.70
N HIS A 70 6.88 11.43 -4.01
CA HIS A 70 6.63 10.72 -5.26
C HIS A 70 6.50 11.68 -6.44
N GLY A 71 7.02 11.25 -7.60
CA GLY A 71 6.97 12.03 -8.84
C GLY A 71 5.74 11.78 -9.71
N LYS A 72 4.91 10.78 -9.34
CA LYS A 72 3.65 10.42 -10.00
C LYS A 72 2.65 9.92 -8.96
N LYS A 73 1.43 9.61 -9.42
CA LYS A 73 0.35 9.11 -8.57
C LYS A 73 0.79 7.94 -7.70
N VAL A 74 0.37 7.93 -6.45
CA VAL A 74 0.64 6.88 -5.48
C VAL A 74 -0.51 5.87 -5.53
N THR A 75 -0.20 4.64 -5.94
CA THR A 75 -1.21 3.63 -6.28
C THR A 75 -1.52 2.68 -5.13
N PHE A 76 -0.57 2.43 -4.24
CA PHE A 76 -0.73 1.52 -3.11
C PHE A 76 -0.02 2.07 -1.88
N LEU A 77 -0.59 1.77 -0.73
CA LEU A 77 0.04 2.02 0.56
C LEU A 77 -0.28 0.89 1.53
N ARG A 78 0.64 0.62 2.46
CA ARG A 78 0.46 -0.39 3.51
C ARG A 78 1.19 0.03 4.77
N PHE A 79 0.47 0.07 5.88
CA PHE A 79 1.10 0.21 7.18
C PHE A 79 1.98 -0.99 7.52
N HIS A 80 3.04 -0.72 8.25
CA HIS A 80 3.92 -1.75 8.75
C HIS A 80 3.21 -2.57 9.85
N PRO A 81 3.30 -3.91 9.84
CA PRO A 81 2.52 -4.74 10.74
C PRO A 81 2.99 -4.69 12.20
N THR A 82 4.24 -4.33 12.47
CA THR A 82 4.85 -4.38 13.81
C THR A 82 5.50 -3.07 14.26
N ALA A 83 5.55 -2.03 13.40
CA ALA A 83 6.07 -0.70 13.74
C ALA A 83 5.00 0.36 13.50
N ASN A 84 4.57 1.04 14.56
CA ASN A 84 3.42 1.96 14.55
C ASN A 84 3.58 3.17 13.61
N ASN A 85 4.80 3.67 13.43
CA ASN A 85 5.09 4.88 12.68
C ASN A 85 5.62 4.65 11.26
N VAL A 86 5.63 3.40 10.78
CA VAL A 86 6.17 3.08 9.45
C VAL A 86 5.05 2.79 8.46
N LEU A 87 5.14 3.44 7.30
CA LEU A 87 4.23 3.27 6.18
C LEU A 87 5.03 3.05 4.90
N ALA A 88 4.61 2.09 4.08
CA ALA A 88 5.12 1.89 2.73
C ALA A 88 4.15 2.45 1.70
N SER A 89 4.67 3.10 0.66
CA SER A 89 3.89 3.54 -0.50
C SER A 89 4.55 3.13 -1.80
N ALA A 90 3.75 2.78 -2.79
CA ALA A 90 4.20 2.45 -4.14
C ALA A 90 3.52 3.36 -5.17
N SER A 91 4.30 3.84 -6.13
CA SER A 91 3.85 4.84 -7.09
C SER A 91 4.05 4.40 -8.56
N ALA A 92 3.34 5.08 -9.44
CA ALA A 92 3.54 4.99 -10.89
C ALA A 92 4.87 5.60 -11.36
N ASP A 93 5.67 6.20 -10.47
CA ASP A 93 7.05 6.59 -10.72
C ASP A 93 8.03 5.41 -10.64
N LEU A 94 7.51 4.19 -10.38
CA LEU A 94 8.24 2.92 -10.28
C LEU A 94 9.09 2.81 -9.00
N THR A 95 8.81 3.62 -7.99
CA THR A 95 9.51 3.58 -6.69
C THR A 95 8.60 3.07 -5.59
N VAL A 96 9.22 2.48 -4.57
CA VAL A 96 8.61 2.23 -3.28
C VAL A 96 9.31 3.07 -2.24
N LYS A 97 8.55 3.82 -1.45
CA LYS A 97 9.09 4.66 -0.39
C LYS A 97 8.58 4.20 0.97
N LEU A 98 9.48 4.21 1.95
CA LEU A 98 9.16 3.99 3.35
C LEU A 98 9.18 5.33 4.07
N TRP A 99 8.17 5.57 4.90
CA TRP A 99 7.95 6.81 5.62
C TRP A 99 7.94 6.58 7.12
N ASP A 100 8.52 7.50 7.85
CA ASP A 100 8.27 7.70 9.28
C ASP A 100 7.15 8.75 9.39
N ILE A 101 5.94 8.29 9.73
CA ILE A 101 4.75 9.16 9.79
C ILE A 101 4.78 10.10 11.00
N GLU A 102 5.50 9.77 12.07
CA GLU A 102 5.67 10.63 13.23
C GLU A 102 6.55 11.84 12.89
N LYS A 103 7.63 11.62 12.13
CA LYS A 103 8.53 12.70 11.68
C LYS A 103 8.06 13.37 10.39
N GLY A 104 7.10 12.77 9.67
CA GLY A 104 6.68 13.24 8.35
C GLY A 104 7.79 13.17 7.30
N SER A 105 8.70 12.21 7.41
CA SER A 105 9.89 12.12 6.56
C SER A 105 10.07 10.77 5.90
N MET A 106 10.68 10.77 4.71
CA MET A 106 11.08 9.56 4.01
C MET A 106 12.28 8.91 4.68
N VAL A 107 12.19 7.59 4.94
CA VAL A 107 13.25 6.77 5.55
C VAL A 107 14.04 6.02 4.49
N SER A 108 13.37 5.51 3.46
CA SER A 108 13.98 4.70 2.40
C SER A 108 13.29 4.94 1.06
N ASP A 109 14.06 4.87 -0.02
CA ASP A 109 13.60 5.00 -1.40
C ASP A 109 14.14 3.85 -2.24
N LEU A 110 13.30 2.90 -2.61
CA LEU A 110 13.65 1.82 -3.52
C LEU A 110 13.35 2.27 -4.96
N ALA A 111 14.35 2.86 -5.61
CA ALA A 111 14.29 3.35 -6.97
C ALA A 111 15.11 2.48 -7.95
N GLY A 112 14.77 2.51 -9.24
CA GLY A 112 15.54 1.85 -10.30
C GLY A 112 15.44 0.31 -10.34
N VAL A 113 14.60 -0.27 -9.50
CA VAL A 113 14.43 -1.73 -9.37
C VAL A 113 13.31 -2.26 -10.27
N HIS A 114 12.22 -1.52 -10.37
CA HIS A 114 11.07 -1.89 -11.20
C HIS A 114 11.19 -1.28 -12.58
N SER A 115 10.92 -2.08 -13.62
CA SER A 115 10.93 -1.62 -15.02
C SER A 115 9.53 -1.33 -15.58
N ASP A 116 8.47 -1.63 -14.81
CA ASP A 116 7.08 -1.32 -15.15
C ASP A 116 6.27 -1.13 -13.86
N LEU A 117 5.02 -0.71 -13.99
CA LEU A 117 4.13 -0.33 -12.90
C LEU A 117 4.04 -1.39 -11.80
N ILE A 118 4.17 -0.96 -10.57
CA ILE A 118 3.92 -1.77 -9.38
C ILE A 118 2.42 -2.05 -9.28
N GLN A 119 2.06 -3.30 -9.03
CA GLN A 119 0.68 -3.79 -9.03
C GLN A 119 0.18 -4.17 -7.64
N ASP A 120 1.09 -4.40 -6.71
CA ASP A 120 0.78 -4.65 -5.31
C ASP A 120 2.03 -4.52 -4.43
N ILE A 121 1.80 -4.29 -3.13
CA ILE A 121 2.81 -4.30 -2.09
C ILE A 121 2.23 -4.94 -0.82
N VAL A 122 3.00 -5.80 -0.17
CA VAL A 122 2.59 -6.48 1.06
C VAL A 122 3.78 -6.74 1.97
N TRP A 123 3.57 -6.49 3.28
CA TRP A 123 4.55 -6.79 4.31
C TRP A 123 4.55 -8.27 4.70
N ASP A 124 5.71 -8.80 5.10
CA ASP A 124 5.77 -10.05 5.85
C ASP A 124 5.19 -9.87 7.27
N TYR A 125 4.97 -10.97 7.97
CA TYR A 125 4.36 -10.94 9.31
C TYR A 125 5.16 -10.14 10.34
N CYS A 126 6.49 -10.20 10.26
CA CYS A 126 7.40 -9.52 11.18
C CYS A 126 7.72 -8.08 10.77
N GLY A 127 7.42 -7.69 9.52
CA GLY A 127 7.77 -6.39 8.96
C GLY A 127 9.24 -6.24 8.55
N ASN A 128 10.01 -7.33 8.54
CA ASN A 128 11.41 -7.24 8.12
C ASN A 128 11.54 -7.09 6.60
N ASN A 129 10.62 -7.71 5.86
CA ASN A 129 10.59 -7.65 4.41
C ASN A 129 9.21 -7.25 3.90
N TYR A 130 9.20 -6.73 2.70
CA TYR A 130 7.96 -6.56 1.93
C TYR A 130 8.14 -7.13 0.52
N ALA A 131 7.05 -7.64 -0.03
CA ALA A 131 7.03 -8.13 -1.40
C ALA A 131 6.28 -7.16 -2.30
N THR A 132 6.78 -6.98 -3.52
CA THR A 132 6.15 -6.17 -4.56
C THR A 132 5.91 -7.02 -5.79
N SER A 133 4.76 -6.86 -6.43
CA SER A 133 4.51 -7.35 -7.78
C SER A 133 4.52 -6.20 -8.77
N SER A 134 5.01 -6.45 -9.97
CA SER A 134 5.05 -5.45 -11.03
C SER A 134 4.54 -6.02 -12.36
N LYS A 135 4.10 -5.13 -13.23
CA LYS A 135 3.67 -5.47 -14.60
C LYS A 135 4.82 -6.02 -15.45
N ASP A 136 6.07 -5.85 -15.01
CA ASP A 136 7.24 -6.49 -15.58
C ASP A 136 7.28 -8.02 -15.34
N LYS A 137 6.22 -8.60 -14.74
CA LYS A 137 6.02 -10.03 -14.40
C LYS A 137 6.91 -10.55 -13.29
N LYS A 138 7.65 -9.68 -12.62
CA LYS A 138 8.51 -10.04 -11.51
C LYS A 138 7.82 -9.78 -10.19
N VAL A 139 8.10 -10.66 -9.23
CA VAL A 139 7.83 -10.41 -7.82
C VAL A 139 9.17 -10.26 -7.11
N ARG A 140 9.32 -9.20 -6.35
CA ARG A 140 10.55 -8.90 -5.61
C ARG A 140 10.27 -8.89 -4.13
N VAL A 141 11.14 -9.52 -3.37
CA VAL A 141 11.17 -9.42 -1.91
C VAL A 141 12.29 -8.45 -1.55
N CYS A 142 11.94 -7.44 -0.78
CA CYS A 142 12.82 -6.34 -0.43
C CYS A 142 13.01 -6.30 1.08
N ASP A 143 14.25 -6.12 1.53
CA ASP A 143 14.57 -5.90 2.94
C ASP A 143 14.29 -4.43 3.29
N ALA A 144 13.44 -4.22 4.29
CA ALA A 144 12.98 -2.88 4.66
C ALA A 144 14.08 -2.02 5.31
N ARG A 145 15.06 -2.65 5.95
CA ARG A 145 16.15 -1.94 6.65
C ARG A 145 17.24 -1.50 5.71
N SER A 146 17.67 -2.41 4.82
CA SER A 146 18.72 -2.09 3.85
C SER A 146 18.21 -1.31 2.64
N GLY A 147 16.89 -1.29 2.40
CA GLY A 147 16.30 -0.70 1.23
C GLY A 147 16.70 -1.40 -0.07
N SER A 148 17.05 -2.69 -0.01
CA SER A 148 17.55 -3.46 -1.16
C SER A 148 16.69 -4.67 -1.48
N VAL A 149 16.81 -5.17 -2.71
CA VAL A 149 16.13 -6.40 -3.14
C VAL A 149 16.88 -7.61 -2.59
N ALA A 150 16.20 -8.39 -1.74
CA ALA A 150 16.73 -9.64 -1.18
C ALA A 150 16.58 -10.80 -2.17
N SER A 151 15.44 -10.91 -2.86
CA SER A 151 15.22 -11.94 -3.87
C SER A 151 14.26 -11.49 -4.97
N THR A 152 14.37 -12.11 -6.15
CA THR A 152 13.52 -11.82 -7.32
C THR A 152 13.01 -13.10 -7.93
N ILE A 153 11.70 -13.16 -8.15
CA ILE A 153 11.03 -14.19 -8.94
C ILE A 153 10.79 -13.61 -10.34
N GLU A 154 11.55 -14.09 -11.32
CA GLU A 154 11.61 -13.48 -12.65
C GLU A 154 10.32 -13.58 -13.46
N MET A 155 9.55 -14.63 -13.32
CA MET A 155 8.29 -14.83 -14.03
C MET A 155 7.27 -15.49 -13.11
N ALA A 156 6.77 -14.71 -12.16
CA ALA A 156 5.79 -15.21 -11.20
C ALA A 156 4.49 -15.68 -11.91
N HIS A 157 4.01 -14.90 -12.86
CA HIS A 157 2.88 -15.25 -13.73
C HIS A 157 3.15 -14.82 -15.18
N GLU A 158 2.75 -15.64 -16.14
CA GLU A 158 2.98 -15.36 -17.56
C GLU A 158 1.98 -14.35 -18.14
N GLY A 159 0.78 -14.26 -17.55
CA GLY A 159 -0.28 -13.36 -18.01
C GLY A 159 0.10 -11.89 -17.83
N SER A 160 -0.58 -11.03 -18.58
CA SER A 160 -0.38 -9.57 -18.54
C SER A 160 -1.27 -8.85 -17.53
N LYS A 161 -2.20 -9.57 -16.88
CA LYS A 161 -3.13 -9.01 -15.90
C LYS A 161 -2.45 -8.83 -14.54
N CYS A 162 -3.10 -8.03 -13.69
CA CYS A 162 -2.61 -7.69 -12.37
C CYS A 162 -2.30 -8.93 -11.52
N VAL A 163 -1.19 -8.87 -10.80
CA VAL A 163 -0.76 -9.88 -9.83
C VAL A 163 -0.94 -9.29 -8.43
N LYS A 164 -1.68 -9.99 -7.57
CA LYS A 164 -1.89 -9.65 -6.18
C LYS A 164 -1.10 -10.57 -5.27
N LEU A 165 -0.67 -10.05 -4.14
CA LEU A 165 0.19 -10.74 -3.17
C LEU A 165 -0.46 -10.76 -1.79
N THR A 166 -0.15 -11.79 -1.01
CA THR A 166 -0.40 -11.84 0.43
C THR A 166 0.58 -12.78 1.11
N TYR A 167 1.07 -12.43 2.30
CA TYR A 167 1.84 -13.33 3.13
C TYR A 167 0.95 -14.31 3.90
N LEU A 168 1.46 -15.49 4.18
CA LEU A 168 0.76 -16.55 4.91
C LEU A 168 1.07 -16.50 6.42
N GLY A 169 0.85 -15.35 7.03
CA GLY A 169 1.09 -15.15 8.46
C GLY A 169 2.53 -15.50 8.85
N THR A 170 2.69 -16.34 9.85
CA THR A 170 4.00 -16.74 10.41
C THR A 170 4.77 -17.78 9.60
N LEU A 171 4.22 -18.26 8.47
CA LEU A 171 4.85 -19.32 7.66
C LEU A 171 6.03 -18.84 6.82
N GLU A 172 6.37 -17.58 6.85
CA GLU A 172 7.44 -16.94 6.04
C GLU A 172 7.29 -17.20 4.54
N LYS A 173 6.09 -17.56 4.09
CA LYS A 173 5.73 -17.80 2.68
C LYS A 173 4.71 -16.78 2.23
N PHE A 174 4.67 -16.54 0.95
CA PHE A 174 3.63 -15.70 0.37
C PHE A 174 2.94 -16.35 -0.82
N VAL A 175 1.73 -15.91 -1.08
CA VAL A 175 0.91 -16.31 -2.21
C VAL A 175 0.87 -15.19 -3.22
N SER A 176 1.03 -15.54 -4.49
CA SER A 176 0.67 -14.66 -5.59
C SER A 176 -0.55 -15.19 -6.32
N VAL A 177 -1.48 -14.30 -6.64
CA VAL A 177 -2.65 -14.58 -7.47
C VAL A 177 -2.49 -13.81 -8.77
N GLY A 178 -2.55 -14.52 -9.88
CA GLY A 178 -2.34 -13.93 -11.21
C GLY A 178 -2.95 -14.78 -12.31
N PHE A 179 -2.41 -14.66 -13.52
CA PHE A 179 -2.99 -15.29 -14.70
C PHE A 179 -1.94 -16.01 -15.54
N SER A 180 -2.33 -17.11 -16.17
CA SER A 180 -1.55 -17.77 -17.22
C SER A 180 -1.55 -16.93 -18.50
N LYS A 181 -0.76 -17.35 -19.47
CA LYS A 181 -0.74 -16.76 -20.83
C LYS A 181 -2.12 -16.81 -21.50
N GLN A 182 -2.92 -17.85 -21.21
CA GLN A 182 -4.28 -18.02 -21.72
C GLN A 182 -5.36 -17.35 -20.85
N SER A 183 -4.94 -16.47 -19.94
CA SER A 183 -5.84 -15.77 -19.00
C SER A 183 -6.57 -16.70 -18.00
N ALA A 184 -6.12 -17.91 -17.78
CA ALA A 184 -6.60 -18.76 -16.70
C ALA A 184 -6.09 -18.20 -15.35
N ARG A 185 -6.97 -18.19 -14.36
CA ARG A 185 -6.61 -17.74 -12.99
C ARG A 185 -5.69 -18.76 -12.35
N GLN A 186 -4.64 -18.26 -11.68
CA GLN A 186 -3.65 -19.08 -10.98
C GLN A 186 -3.32 -18.47 -9.64
N PHE A 187 -3.06 -19.31 -8.65
CA PHE A 187 -2.34 -18.91 -7.45
C PHE A 187 -1.07 -19.76 -7.33
N LYS A 188 -0.03 -19.19 -6.76
CA LYS A 188 1.25 -19.86 -6.50
C LYS A 188 1.71 -19.51 -5.10
N ILE A 189 2.32 -20.49 -4.43
CA ILE A 189 2.92 -20.31 -3.11
C ILE A 189 4.43 -20.25 -3.30
N TRP A 190 5.07 -19.27 -2.67
CA TRP A 190 6.50 -19.02 -2.79
C TRP A 190 7.16 -19.07 -1.42
N ASP A 191 8.35 -19.65 -1.40
CA ASP A 191 9.28 -19.57 -0.28
C ASP A 191 10.36 -18.54 -0.67
N PRO A 192 10.44 -17.39 0.01
CA PRO A 192 11.38 -16.31 -0.36
C PRO A 192 12.82 -16.58 0.03
N ARG A 193 13.10 -17.68 0.74
CA ARG A 193 14.45 -18.08 1.20
C ARG A 193 15.33 -18.57 0.08
#